data_0b7a59a2b58f0a9c52ab03b9b841c46d
#
_entry.id   0b7a59a2b58f0a9c52ab03b9b841c46d
#
_cell.length_a   1.000
_cell.length_b   1.000
_cell.length_c   1.000
_cell.angle_alpha   90.00
_cell.angle_beta   90.00
_cell.angle_gamma   90.00
#
_symmetry.space_group_name_H-M   'P 1'
#
loop_
_entity.id
_entity.type
_entity.pdbx_description
1 polymer ?
#
loop_
_entity_poly.entity_id
_entity_poly.type
_entity_poly.pdbx_seq_one_letter_code
_entity_poly.pdbx_strand_id
1 'polypeptide(L)'
;MKTMSLPFVVAAVAGFLMVHTPRTVFAQDDLRVNADSVHLKFENDRVRVLESILPPGGEEKMHSHPSFVVYVIKGGKIRIHGADSKTTETELKAGDVIYRDPVTHWGENIGTTEIDEILVELKSLPAE
;
A
#
# COMPACT_ATOMS: atom_id res chain seq x y z
N MET A 1 -21.12 -9.38 75.77
CA MET A 1 -21.39 -9.01 74.37
C MET A 1 -20.11 -9.05 73.59
N LYS A 2 -19.95 -10.03 72.70
CA LYS A 2 -18.73 -10.13 71.85
C LYS A 2 -19.05 -9.42 70.53
N THR A 3 -18.35 -8.33 70.26
CA THR A 3 -18.42 -7.64 68.98
C THR A 3 -17.55 -8.39 67.99
N MET A 4 -18.19 -9.00 66.99
CA MET A 4 -17.55 -9.61 65.84
C MET A 4 -17.18 -8.52 64.86
N SER A 5 -15.87 -8.28 64.70
CA SER A 5 -15.32 -7.40 63.66
C SER A 5 -15.17 -8.21 62.38
N LEU A 6 -15.89 -7.83 61.32
CA LEU A 6 -15.69 -8.36 59.97
C LEU A 6 -14.48 -7.70 59.32
N PRO A 7 -13.59 -8.45 58.71
CA PRO A 7 -12.52 -7.84 57.91
C PRO A 7 -13.07 -7.33 56.54
N PHE A 8 -12.81 -6.08 56.26
CA PHE A 8 -13.01 -5.51 54.92
C PHE A 8 -11.99 -6.13 53.96
N VAL A 9 -12.48 -6.92 53.01
CA VAL A 9 -11.67 -7.39 51.89
C VAL A 9 -11.69 -6.29 50.83
N VAL A 10 -10.57 -5.59 50.68
CA VAL A 10 -10.35 -4.67 49.58
C VAL A 10 -9.95 -5.49 48.35
N ALA A 11 -10.89 -5.71 47.46
CA ALA A 11 -10.59 -6.29 46.15
C ALA A 11 -9.88 -5.24 45.29
N ALA A 12 -8.58 -5.40 45.08
CA ALA A 12 -7.83 -4.60 44.12
C ALA A 12 -8.22 -5.04 42.71
N VAL A 13 -9.03 -4.22 42.03
CA VAL A 13 -9.30 -4.38 40.60
C VAL A 13 -8.06 -3.92 39.84
N ALA A 14 -7.23 -4.87 39.43
CA ALA A 14 -6.14 -4.61 38.49
C ALA A 14 -6.73 -4.27 37.11
N GLY A 15 -6.86 -2.98 36.83
CA GLY A 15 -7.22 -2.50 35.52
C GLY A 15 -6.13 -2.86 34.53
N PHE A 16 -6.39 -3.84 33.66
CA PHE A 16 -5.53 -4.16 32.52
C PHE A 16 -5.72 -3.05 31.49
N LEU A 17 -4.82 -2.06 31.49
CA LEU A 17 -4.70 -1.09 30.42
C LEU A 17 -4.27 -1.86 29.15
N MET A 18 -5.24 -2.20 28.29
CA MET A 18 -4.93 -2.63 26.94
C MET A 18 -4.29 -1.44 26.21
N VAL A 19 -2.98 -1.44 26.14
CA VAL A 19 -2.25 -0.57 25.22
C VAL A 19 -2.59 -1.05 23.82
N HIS A 20 -3.54 -0.37 23.19
CA HIS A 20 -3.77 -0.50 21.76
C HIS A 20 -2.57 0.14 21.05
N THR A 21 -1.54 -0.66 20.78
CA THR A 21 -0.56 -0.28 19.77
C THR A 21 -1.32 -0.15 18.45
N PRO A 22 -1.28 1.01 17.77
CA PRO A 22 -1.82 1.08 16.43
C PRO A 22 -1.08 0.03 15.60
N ARG A 23 -1.76 -1.06 15.25
CA ARG A 23 -1.31 -1.90 14.15
C ARG A 23 -1.31 -0.97 12.94
N THR A 24 -0.14 -0.50 12.56
CA THR A 24 0.07 -0.07 11.20
C THR A 24 -0.35 -1.26 10.35
N VAL A 25 -1.55 -1.19 9.79
CA VAL A 25 -1.95 -2.04 8.69
C VAL A 25 -0.93 -1.65 7.63
N PHE A 26 0.11 -2.46 7.46
CA PHE A 26 0.98 -2.34 6.30
C PHE A 26 0.04 -2.50 5.13
N ALA A 27 -0.29 -1.37 4.53
CA ALA A 27 -0.97 -1.33 3.27
C ALA A 27 -0.30 -2.37 2.37
N GLN A 28 -1.07 -3.21 1.70
CA GLN A 28 -0.59 -4.38 0.98
C GLN A 28 0.52 -3.96 0.04
N ASP A 29 1.72 -4.43 0.27
CA ASP A 29 2.91 -4.11 -0.53
C ASP A 29 2.73 -4.67 -1.93
N ASP A 30 2.85 -3.81 -2.95
CA ASP A 30 2.64 -4.15 -4.34
C ASP A 30 3.52 -5.33 -4.80
N LEU A 31 4.80 -5.28 -4.53
CA LEU A 31 5.74 -6.35 -4.85
C LEU A 31 5.33 -7.71 -4.25
N ARG A 32 4.66 -7.69 -3.10
CA ARG A 32 4.23 -8.89 -2.40
C ARG A 32 2.92 -9.44 -2.94
N VAL A 33 1.92 -8.57 -3.18
CA VAL A 33 0.58 -9.02 -3.58
C VAL A 33 0.45 -9.25 -5.07
N ASN A 34 1.28 -8.58 -5.89
CA ASN A 34 1.31 -8.65 -7.34
C ASN A 34 2.61 -9.26 -7.88
N ALA A 35 3.20 -10.22 -7.15
CA ALA A 35 4.50 -10.82 -7.47
C ALA A 35 4.62 -11.43 -8.88
N ASP A 36 3.50 -11.75 -9.52
CA ASP A 36 3.48 -12.29 -10.89
C ASP A 36 3.68 -11.19 -11.96
N SER A 37 3.37 -9.94 -11.62
CA SER A 37 3.43 -8.79 -12.54
C SER A 37 4.39 -7.69 -12.10
N VAL A 38 4.80 -7.68 -10.83
CA VAL A 38 5.66 -6.63 -10.26
C VAL A 38 6.99 -7.21 -9.80
N HIS A 39 8.08 -6.61 -10.27
CA HIS A 39 9.43 -7.11 -10.04
C HIS A 39 10.34 -6.02 -9.45
N LEU A 40 11.09 -6.38 -8.39
CA LEU A 40 12.09 -5.50 -7.81
C LEU A 40 13.28 -5.35 -8.77
N LYS A 41 13.61 -4.11 -9.14
CA LYS A 41 14.75 -3.77 -9.99
C LYS A 41 15.92 -3.23 -9.19
N PHE A 42 15.63 -2.39 -8.19
CA PHE A 42 16.64 -1.75 -7.34
C PHE A 42 16.02 -1.28 -6.03
N GLU A 43 16.77 -1.29 -4.95
CA GLU A 43 16.36 -0.75 -3.67
C GLU A 43 17.56 -0.24 -2.87
N ASN A 44 17.41 0.91 -2.21
CA ASN A 44 18.31 1.44 -1.20
C ASN A 44 17.51 2.18 -0.10
N ASP A 45 18.20 2.93 0.76
CA ASP A 45 17.55 3.65 1.87
C ASP A 45 16.60 4.78 1.41
N ARG A 46 16.68 5.20 0.16
CA ARG A 46 15.97 6.37 -0.36
C ARG A 46 14.86 6.02 -1.34
N VAL A 47 15.05 4.99 -2.13
CA VAL A 47 14.13 4.59 -3.20
C VAL A 47 13.99 3.09 -3.29
N ARG A 48 12.82 2.66 -3.78
CA ARG A 48 12.58 1.31 -4.28
C ARG A 48 12.08 1.42 -5.71
N VAL A 49 12.75 0.75 -6.63
CA VAL A 49 12.41 0.75 -8.06
C VAL A 49 11.79 -0.59 -8.42
N LEU A 50 10.57 -0.53 -8.90
CA LEU A 50 9.78 -1.67 -9.35
C LEU A 50 9.54 -1.57 -10.85
N GLU A 51 9.40 -2.71 -11.51
CA GLU A 51 8.86 -2.82 -12.85
C GLU A 51 7.51 -3.55 -12.78
N SER A 52 6.46 -2.92 -13.31
CA SER A 52 5.13 -3.50 -13.40
C SER A 52 4.81 -3.80 -14.86
N ILE A 53 4.46 -5.07 -15.14
CA ILE A 53 4.09 -5.54 -16.49
C ILE A 53 2.68 -6.10 -16.41
N LEU A 54 1.74 -5.42 -17.07
CA LEU A 54 0.32 -5.78 -17.04
C LEU A 54 -0.17 -6.12 -18.46
N PRO A 55 -0.40 -7.41 -18.77
CA PRO A 55 -0.89 -7.81 -20.09
C PRO A 55 -2.31 -7.31 -20.34
N PRO A 56 -2.79 -7.28 -21.60
CA PRO A 56 -4.18 -6.97 -21.92
C PRO A 56 -5.15 -7.82 -21.11
N GLY A 57 -6.13 -7.18 -20.45
CA GLY A 57 -7.08 -7.85 -19.56
C GLY A 57 -6.51 -8.24 -18.18
N GLY A 58 -5.24 -7.95 -17.92
CA GLY A 58 -4.63 -8.19 -16.60
C GLY A 58 -5.17 -7.24 -15.55
N GLU A 59 -5.26 -7.75 -14.32
CA GLU A 59 -5.71 -7.02 -13.14
C GLU A 59 -4.69 -7.15 -12.03
N GLU A 60 -4.45 -6.06 -11.33
CA GLU A 60 -3.68 -6.04 -10.10
C GLU A 60 -4.58 -6.32 -8.89
N LYS A 61 -3.99 -6.79 -7.80
CA LYS A 61 -4.64 -6.82 -6.49
C LYS A 61 -4.50 -5.46 -5.82
N MET A 62 -5.44 -5.12 -4.95
CA MET A 62 -5.38 -3.90 -4.14
C MET A 62 -4.03 -3.82 -3.40
N HIS A 63 -3.34 -2.71 -3.57
CA HIS A 63 -2.03 -2.47 -2.99
C HIS A 63 -1.82 -0.98 -2.69
N SER A 64 -0.72 -0.67 -2.02
CA SER A 64 -0.41 0.70 -1.62
C SER A 64 1.01 1.07 -1.97
N HIS A 65 1.18 2.34 -2.32
CA HIS A 65 2.47 2.97 -2.55
C HIS A 65 2.67 4.17 -1.62
N PRO A 66 3.91 4.47 -1.21
CA PRO A 66 4.28 5.81 -0.78
C PRO A 66 4.19 6.77 -1.98
N SER A 67 4.66 8.00 -1.85
CA SER A 67 4.85 8.85 -3.04
C SER A 67 5.79 8.17 -4.03
N PHE A 68 5.48 8.24 -5.31
CA PHE A 68 6.25 7.57 -6.36
C PHE A 68 6.20 8.30 -7.70
N VAL A 69 7.17 7.99 -8.55
CA VAL A 69 7.22 8.43 -9.95
C VAL A 69 7.04 7.21 -10.83
N VAL A 70 6.18 7.33 -11.83
CA VAL A 70 5.99 6.32 -12.89
C VAL A 70 6.67 6.80 -14.15
N TYR A 71 7.43 5.91 -14.79
CA TYR A 71 7.92 6.07 -16.16
C TYR A 71 7.31 4.97 -17.02
N VAL A 72 6.59 5.36 -18.06
CA VAL A 72 5.91 4.41 -18.96
C VAL A 72 6.85 3.95 -20.06
N ILE A 73 7.17 2.66 -20.10
CA ILE A 73 7.96 2.03 -21.17
C ILE A 73 7.05 1.65 -22.33
N LYS A 74 5.95 0.96 -22.05
CA LYS A 74 4.91 0.61 -23.01
C LYS A 74 3.57 1.09 -22.48
N GLY A 75 2.90 1.89 -23.29
CA GLY A 75 1.61 2.46 -22.95
C GLY A 75 0.42 1.58 -23.30
N GLY A 76 -0.73 1.99 -22.80
CA GLY A 76 -2.01 1.33 -23.02
C GLY A 76 -3.12 2.02 -22.26
N LYS A 77 -4.30 1.47 -22.34
CA LYS A 77 -5.47 1.99 -21.65
C LYS A 77 -5.66 1.28 -20.31
N ILE A 78 -5.57 2.05 -19.22
CA ILE A 78 -5.69 1.53 -17.87
C ILE A 78 -6.91 2.12 -17.15
N ARG A 79 -7.56 1.30 -16.35
CA ARG A 79 -8.57 1.72 -15.38
C ARG A 79 -8.01 1.56 -13.98
N ILE A 80 -8.01 2.62 -13.21
CA ILE A 80 -7.52 2.66 -11.84
C ILE A 80 -8.72 2.71 -10.89
N HIS A 81 -8.72 1.83 -9.91
CA HIS A 81 -9.73 1.74 -8.86
C HIS A 81 -9.11 2.15 -7.53
N GLY A 82 -9.56 3.25 -6.97
CA GLY A 82 -9.13 3.71 -5.64
C GLY A 82 -9.79 2.94 -4.50
N ALA A 83 -9.14 2.91 -3.35
CA ALA A 83 -9.71 2.35 -2.12
C ALA A 83 -10.98 3.11 -1.65
N ASP A 84 -11.18 4.34 -2.13
CA ASP A 84 -12.37 5.17 -1.93
C ASP A 84 -13.53 4.84 -2.89
N SER A 85 -13.43 3.75 -3.64
CA SER A 85 -14.38 3.30 -4.67
C SER A 85 -14.48 4.22 -5.91
N LYS A 86 -13.60 5.19 -6.05
CA LYS A 86 -13.49 6.00 -7.27
C LYS A 86 -12.74 5.24 -8.35
N THR A 87 -13.21 5.41 -9.58
CA THR A 87 -12.61 4.78 -10.76
C THR A 87 -12.23 5.85 -11.78
N THR A 88 -11.04 5.74 -12.35
CA THR A 88 -10.53 6.64 -13.38
C THR A 88 -9.95 5.84 -14.54
N GLU A 89 -10.28 6.19 -15.76
CA GLU A 89 -9.66 5.64 -16.96
C GLU A 89 -8.68 6.66 -17.56
N THR A 90 -7.53 6.17 -17.98
CA THR A 90 -6.54 6.99 -18.67
C THR A 90 -5.80 6.20 -19.72
N GLU A 91 -5.26 6.88 -20.69
CA GLU A 91 -4.35 6.32 -21.70
C GLU A 91 -2.93 6.72 -21.35
N LEU A 92 -2.09 5.72 -21.11
CA LEU A 92 -0.67 5.87 -20.85
C LEU A 92 0.09 5.84 -22.17
N LYS A 93 1.05 6.74 -22.33
CA LYS A 93 1.90 6.81 -23.53
C LYS A 93 3.33 6.50 -23.17
N ALA A 94 4.02 5.74 -24.01
CA ALA A 94 5.46 5.50 -23.84
C ALA A 94 6.21 6.84 -23.70
N GLY A 95 7.05 6.93 -22.67
CA GLY A 95 7.79 8.14 -22.30
C GLY A 95 7.08 9.07 -21.30
N ASP A 96 5.83 8.79 -20.93
CA ASP A 96 5.15 9.56 -19.89
C ASP A 96 5.90 9.43 -18.55
N VAL A 97 6.00 10.55 -17.85
CA VAL A 97 6.52 10.64 -16.49
C VAL A 97 5.44 11.22 -15.60
N ILE A 98 5.02 10.46 -14.59
CA ILE A 98 3.87 10.79 -13.75
C ILE A 98 4.27 10.72 -12.28
N TYR A 99 4.11 11.82 -11.53
CA TYR A 99 4.20 11.81 -10.07
C TYR A 99 2.87 11.44 -9.44
N ARG A 100 2.91 10.65 -8.38
CA ARG A 100 1.75 10.27 -7.57
C ARG A 100 2.03 10.48 -6.09
N ASP A 101 1.05 11.04 -5.39
CA ASP A 101 0.99 11.03 -3.94
C ASP A 101 0.76 9.62 -3.40
N PRO A 102 0.98 9.37 -2.10
CA PRO A 102 0.67 8.07 -1.50
C PRO A 102 -0.75 7.63 -1.82
N VAL A 103 -0.91 6.40 -2.26
CA VAL A 103 -2.20 5.88 -2.73
C VAL A 103 -2.39 4.40 -2.41
N THR A 104 -3.64 4.02 -2.16
CA THR A 104 -4.09 2.62 -2.13
C THR A 104 -5.07 2.42 -3.28
N HIS A 105 -4.73 1.52 -4.19
CA HIS A 105 -5.46 1.29 -5.44
C HIS A 105 -5.18 -0.10 -6.04
N TRP A 106 -5.82 -0.37 -7.17
CA TRP A 106 -5.46 -1.44 -8.09
C TRP A 106 -5.75 -1.00 -9.53
N GLY A 107 -5.05 -1.58 -10.49
CA GLY A 107 -5.17 -1.28 -11.90
C GLY A 107 -5.71 -2.44 -12.71
N GLU A 108 -6.38 -2.11 -13.81
CA GLU A 108 -6.89 -3.05 -14.81
C GLU A 108 -6.47 -2.57 -16.20
N ASN A 109 -5.75 -3.40 -16.95
CA ASN A 109 -5.44 -3.10 -18.34
C ASN A 109 -6.67 -3.39 -19.21
N ILE A 110 -7.41 -2.34 -19.56
CA ILE A 110 -8.62 -2.41 -20.37
C ILE A 110 -8.35 -2.19 -21.87
N GLY A 111 -7.07 -2.10 -22.25
CA GLY A 111 -6.64 -1.96 -23.63
C GLY A 111 -6.28 -3.29 -24.29
N THR A 112 -5.60 -3.17 -25.43
CA THR A 112 -5.19 -4.31 -26.27
C THR A 112 -3.67 -4.51 -26.31
N THR A 113 -2.91 -3.64 -25.63
CA THR A 113 -1.45 -3.69 -25.57
C THR A 113 -0.99 -3.96 -24.13
N GLU A 114 0.16 -4.62 -23.98
CA GLU A 114 0.82 -4.76 -22.69
C GLU A 114 1.25 -3.39 -22.16
N ILE A 115 0.96 -3.10 -20.91
CA ILE A 115 1.46 -1.94 -20.18
C ILE A 115 2.72 -2.36 -19.44
N ASP A 116 3.79 -1.57 -19.58
CA ASP A 116 5.09 -1.80 -18.93
C ASP A 116 5.57 -0.48 -18.34
N GLU A 117 5.77 -0.45 -17.03
CA GLU A 117 6.08 0.75 -16.26
C GLU A 117 7.21 0.53 -15.28
N ILE A 118 8.03 1.55 -15.10
CA ILE A 118 8.96 1.65 -13.99
C ILE A 118 8.35 2.57 -12.93
N LEU A 119 8.26 2.08 -11.71
CA LEU A 119 7.81 2.82 -10.55
C LEU A 119 9.01 3.10 -9.64
N VAL A 120 9.25 4.36 -9.31
CA VAL A 120 10.26 4.77 -8.35
C VAL A 120 9.56 5.24 -7.09
N GLU A 121 9.44 4.37 -6.11
CA GLU A 121 8.87 4.70 -4.81
C GLU A 121 9.87 5.47 -3.96
N LEU A 122 9.41 6.57 -3.37
CA LEU A 122 10.22 7.45 -2.53
C LEU A 122 10.07 7.04 -1.06
N LYS A 123 11.15 6.63 -0.44
CA LYS A 123 11.15 6.25 0.99
C LYS A 123 11.21 7.51 1.86
N SER A 124 10.47 7.50 2.97
CA SER A 124 10.62 8.51 4.00
C SER A 124 12.03 8.41 4.61
N LEU A 125 12.74 9.53 4.69
CA LEU A 125 13.98 9.57 5.45
C LEU A 125 13.66 9.37 6.94
N PRO A 126 14.53 8.69 7.70
CA PRO A 126 14.44 8.70 9.15
C PRO A 126 14.38 10.15 9.65
N ALA A 127 13.56 10.41 10.67
CA ALA A 127 13.60 11.69 11.36
C ALA A 127 15.00 11.87 11.97
N GLU A 128 15.62 13.04 11.77
CA GLU A 128 16.87 13.43 12.42
C GLU A 128 16.66 13.64 13.93
#